data_baf3725db5da7aee57216947ba53abe8
#
_entry.id   baf3725db5da7aee57216947ba53abe8
#
_cell.length_a   1.000
_cell.length_b   1.000
_cell.length_c   1.000
_cell.angle_alpha   90.00
_cell.angle_beta   90.00
_cell.angle_gamma   90.00
#
_symmetry.space_group_name_H-M   'P 1'
#
loop_
_entity.id
_entity.type
_entity.pdbx_description
1 polymer ?
#
loop_
_entity_poly.entity_id
_entity_poly.type
_entity_poly.pdbx_seq_one_letter_code
_entity_poly.pdbx_strand_id
1 'polypeptide(L)'
;MLRYVSYGNSESDDSDPGSWFLPKFEAVEAASSFPLDYGIRRLDHAVGNVPELAQAVNYVKEFTGFHEFAEFTAEDVGTSESGLNSVVLANNEETVLFPMNEPVFGTKRKSQIQTYLEHNEGAGLQHLALVSEDIFRTLREMRKRSAVGGFEFMPSPPPTYYKNLKSRAGDVLSDEQIKECEELGILVDRDDQGTLLQIFTKPVGDRYLQNFFDFIELYSLGLEFMYGFIGLDSFESIYYYLISLNKF
;
A
#
# COMPACT_ATOMS: atom_id res chain seq x y z
N MET A 1 -10.96 13.13 -5.08
CA MET A 1 -12.02 13.00 -6.12
C MET A 1 -11.77 11.72 -6.88
N LEU A 2 -12.75 10.80 -6.92
CA LEU A 2 -12.70 9.61 -7.79
C LEU A 2 -13.20 9.98 -9.18
N ARG A 3 -12.50 9.50 -10.20
CA ARG A 3 -12.90 9.67 -11.61
C ARG A 3 -12.97 8.31 -12.28
N TYR A 4 -14.08 8.05 -12.93
CA TYR A 4 -14.25 6.87 -13.77
C TYR A 4 -14.09 7.29 -15.23
N VAL A 5 -13.28 6.56 -15.97
CA VAL A 5 -13.06 6.80 -17.39
C VAL A 5 -13.50 5.55 -18.12
N SER A 6 -14.48 5.70 -19.03
CA SER A 6 -14.87 4.64 -19.95
C SER A 6 -14.53 5.05 -21.37
N TYR A 7 -14.02 4.12 -22.13
CA TYR A 7 -13.84 4.29 -23.58
C TYR A 7 -15.08 3.72 -24.25
N GLY A 8 -15.76 4.54 -25.05
CA GLY A 8 -16.93 4.06 -25.82
C GLY A 8 -16.48 2.95 -26.77
N ASN A 9 -17.31 1.89 -26.88
CA ASN A 9 -17.15 0.87 -27.91
C ASN A 9 -17.40 1.51 -29.28
N SER A 10 -16.45 2.22 -29.85
CA SER A 10 -16.44 2.48 -31.26
C SER A 10 -15.93 1.22 -31.94
N GLU A 11 -16.79 0.54 -32.67
CA GLU A 11 -16.42 -0.62 -33.51
C GLU A 11 -15.44 -0.26 -34.65
N SER A 12 -14.73 0.84 -34.54
CA SER A 12 -13.80 1.33 -35.55
C SER A 12 -12.43 1.52 -34.94
N ASP A 13 -11.56 0.64 -35.34
CA ASP A 13 -10.11 0.76 -35.36
C ASP A 13 -9.37 0.33 -34.09
N ASP A 14 -9.19 -0.99 -33.99
CA ASP A 14 -8.25 -1.67 -33.08
C ASP A 14 -6.77 -1.35 -33.38
N SER A 15 -6.50 -0.45 -34.34
CA SER A 15 -5.15 -0.19 -34.87
C SER A 15 -4.51 1.09 -34.33
N ASP A 16 -5.23 1.95 -33.60
CA ASP A 16 -4.64 3.17 -33.04
C ASP A 16 -4.30 3.01 -31.53
N PRO A 17 -3.01 2.82 -31.20
CA PRO A 17 -2.57 2.77 -29.81
C PRO A 17 -2.88 4.06 -29.01
N GLY A 18 -3.18 5.17 -29.70
CA GLY A 18 -3.54 6.43 -29.09
C GLY A 18 -4.92 6.43 -28.42
N SER A 19 -5.80 5.48 -28.74
CA SER A 19 -7.15 5.37 -28.17
C SER A 19 -7.17 4.94 -26.69
N TRP A 20 -6.06 4.49 -26.17
CA TRP A 20 -5.92 3.96 -24.79
C TRP A 20 -5.51 5.02 -23.75
N PHE A 21 -5.23 6.25 -24.20
CA PHE A 21 -4.80 7.32 -23.30
C PHE A 21 -5.99 8.15 -22.78
N LEU A 22 -5.79 8.72 -21.60
CA LEU A 22 -6.73 9.69 -21.05
C LEU A 22 -6.91 10.88 -22.02
N PRO A 23 -8.11 11.46 -22.12
CA PRO A 23 -8.36 12.62 -22.99
C PRO A 23 -7.33 13.73 -22.76
N LYS A 24 -6.75 14.28 -23.83
CA LYS A 24 -5.68 15.29 -23.85
C LYS A 24 -4.27 14.81 -23.45
N PHE A 25 -4.06 13.50 -23.35
CA PHE A 25 -2.71 12.93 -23.26
C PHE A 25 -2.30 12.46 -24.66
N GLU A 26 -1.07 12.72 -25.01
CA GLU A 26 -0.46 12.23 -26.24
C GLU A 26 0.50 11.09 -25.89
N ALA A 27 0.53 10.08 -26.75
CA ALA A 27 1.52 9.03 -26.63
C ALA A 27 2.90 9.63 -26.92
N VAL A 28 3.80 9.55 -25.95
CA VAL A 28 5.21 9.87 -26.17
C VAL A 28 5.91 8.56 -26.56
N GLU A 29 6.56 8.55 -27.73
CA GLU A 29 7.45 7.45 -28.07
C GLU A 29 8.47 7.28 -26.94
N ALA A 30 8.44 6.13 -26.28
CA ALA A 30 9.38 5.83 -25.21
C ALA A 30 10.80 5.94 -25.78
N ALA A 31 11.50 7.00 -25.40
CA ALA A 31 12.92 7.08 -25.69
C ALA A 31 13.55 5.79 -25.15
N SER A 32 14.03 4.94 -26.03
CA SER A 32 14.63 3.62 -25.84
C SER A 32 14.55 3.16 -24.38
N SER A 33 13.42 2.59 -23.99
CA SER A 33 13.24 2.06 -22.65
C SER A 33 14.31 1.01 -22.45
N PHE A 34 15.21 1.25 -21.52
CA PHE A 34 16.00 0.13 -21.00
C PHE A 34 14.97 -0.91 -20.55
N PRO A 35 15.07 -2.15 -21.02
CA PRO A 35 14.16 -3.22 -20.63
C PRO A 35 14.48 -3.60 -19.18
N LEU A 36 14.12 -2.73 -18.24
CA LEU A 36 14.35 -2.93 -16.84
C LEU A 36 13.04 -3.41 -16.20
N ASP A 37 12.97 -4.69 -15.99
CA ASP A 37 11.89 -5.31 -15.25
C ASP A 37 12.27 -5.33 -13.76
N TYR A 38 11.58 -4.51 -12.95
CA TYR A 38 11.73 -4.50 -11.50
C TYR A 38 11.07 -5.69 -10.81
N GLY A 39 10.26 -6.48 -11.52
CA GLY A 39 9.48 -7.57 -10.95
C GLY A 39 8.14 -7.12 -10.36
N ILE A 40 7.70 -5.88 -10.57
CA ILE A 40 6.37 -5.41 -10.23
C ILE A 40 5.38 -5.95 -11.26
N ARG A 41 4.27 -6.55 -10.80
CA ARG A 41 3.31 -7.23 -11.67
C ARG A 41 1.99 -6.52 -11.81
N ARG A 42 1.46 -5.97 -10.75
CA ARG A 42 0.17 -5.29 -10.78
C ARG A 42 0.00 -4.32 -9.60
N LEU A 43 -0.95 -3.41 -9.75
CA LEU A 43 -1.59 -2.76 -8.63
C LEU A 43 -2.50 -3.77 -7.94
N ASP A 44 -2.42 -3.86 -6.62
CA ASP A 44 -3.29 -4.73 -5.84
C ASP A 44 -4.46 -3.97 -5.22
N HIS A 45 -4.13 -2.94 -4.46
CA HIS A 45 -5.15 -2.11 -3.84
C HIS A 45 -4.74 -0.64 -3.77
N ALA A 46 -5.74 0.21 -3.54
CA ALA A 46 -5.57 1.63 -3.29
C ALA A 46 -6.29 1.99 -2.00
N VAL A 47 -5.59 2.58 -1.04
CA VAL A 47 -6.14 2.90 0.28
C VAL A 47 -6.52 4.36 0.37
N GLY A 48 -7.76 4.62 0.80
CA GLY A 48 -8.25 5.96 1.08
C GLY A 48 -8.37 6.26 2.58
N ASN A 49 -8.02 7.47 2.98
CA ASN A 49 -8.36 7.99 4.31
C ASN A 49 -9.57 8.90 4.19
N VAL A 50 -10.55 8.71 5.06
CA VAL A 50 -11.82 9.44 5.07
C VAL A 50 -12.19 9.91 6.47
N PRO A 51 -12.93 11.03 6.61
CA PRO A 51 -13.33 11.51 7.93
C PRO A 51 -14.44 10.68 8.56
N GLU A 52 -15.31 10.07 7.74
CA GLU A 52 -16.48 9.27 8.15
C GLU A 52 -16.58 8.03 7.27
N LEU A 53 -16.22 6.88 7.83
CA LEU A 53 -16.10 5.62 7.09
C LEU A 53 -17.43 5.14 6.53
N ALA A 54 -18.46 5.09 7.35
CA ALA A 54 -19.78 4.59 6.93
C ALA A 54 -20.36 5.37 5.74
N GLN A 55 -20.20 6.70 5.73
CA GLN A 55 -20.68 7.54 4.64
C GLN A 55 -19.90 7.26 3.35
N ALA A 56 -18.57 7.14 3.43
CA ALA A 56 -17.71 6.87 2.29
C ALA A 56 -17.97 5.47 1.72
N VAL A 57 -18.10 4.45 2.59
CA VAL A 57 -18.41 3.06 2.21
C VAL A 57 -19.75 3.00 1.46
N ASN A 58 -20.81 3.58 2.02
CA ASN A 58 -22.12 3.58 1.37
C ASN A 58 -22.07 4.28 0.02
N TYR A 59 -21.42 5.43 -0.08
CA TYR A 59 -21.26 6.16 -1.33
C TYR A 59 -20.57 5.32 -2.41
N VAL A 60 -19.46 4.65 -2.06
CA VAL A 60 -18.73 3.80 -3.02
C VAL A 60 -19.57 2.59 -3.42
N LYS A 61 -20.22 1.91 -2.47
CA LYS A 61 -21.09 0.75 -2.75
C LYS A 61 -22.24 1.10 -3.69
N GLU A 62 -22.88 2.25 -3.50
CA GLU A 62 -24.04 2.65 -4.29
C GLU A 62 -23.72 2.80 -5.80
N PHE A 63 -22.55 3.30 -6.14
CA PHE A 63 -22.24 3.52 -7.56
C PHE A 63 -21.34 2.46 -8.19
N THR A 64 -20.58 1.69 -7.40
CA THR A 64 -19.73 0.61 -7.93
C THR A 64 -20.38 -0.75 -7.89
N GLY A 65 -21.30 -0.97 -6.95
CA GLY A 65 -21.82 -2.28 -6.61
C GLY A 65 -20.82 -3.16 -5.83
N PHE A 66 -19.73 -2.58 -5.31
CA PHE A 66 -18.76 -3.31 -4.50
C PHE A 66 -19.40 -3.82 -3.21
N HIS A 67 -18.93 -4.94 -2.73
CA HIS A 67 -19.31 -5.50 -1.44
C HIS A 67 -18.20 -5.28 -0.39
N GLU A 68 -18.56 -5.40 0.86
CA GLU A 68 -17.61 -5.39 1.97
C GLU A 68 -16.87 -6.73 2.00
N PHE A 69 -15.58 -6.67 1.80
CA PHE A 69 -14.68 -7.82 1.77
C PHE A 69 -14.12 -8.12 3.17
N ALA A 70 -13.73 -7.08 3.90
CA ALA A 70 -13.22 -7.19 5.25
C ALA A 70 -13.52 -5.91 6.04
N GLU A 71 -13.66 -6.04 7.36
CA GLU A 71 -13.83 -4.93 8.29
C GLU A 71 -12.86 -5.11 9.46
N PHE A 72 -12.23 -4.02 9.88
CA PHE A 72 -11.28 -3.99 10.98
C PHE A 72 -11.61 -2.84 11.92
N THR A 73 -11.79 -3.15 13.19
CA THR A 73 -12.01 -2.15 14.22
C THR A 73 -10.70 -1.84 14.95
N ALA A 74 -10.69 -0.72 15.69
CA ALA A 74 -9.53 -0.36 16.52
C ALA A 74 -9.21 -1.43 17.59
N GLU A 75 -10.18 -2.25 17.97
CA GLU A 75 -9.99 -3.36 18.90
C GLU A 75 -9.28 -4.55 18.22
N ASP A 76 -9.63 -4.83 16.97
CA ASP A 76 -9.02 -5.90 16.17
C ASP A 76 -7.55 -5.57 15.83
N VAL A 77 -7.27 -4.30 15.59
CA VAL A 77 -5.92 -3.82 15.21
C VAL A 77 -5.01 -3.59 16.42
N GLY A 78 -5.47 -3.92 17.64
CA GLY A 78 -4.64 -3.89 18.87
C GLY A 78 -4.09 -2.52 19.28
N THR A 79 -4.53 -1.44 18.65
CA THR A 79 -3.97 -0.09 18.80
C THR A 79 -4.81 0.78 19.73
N SER A 80 -4.97 0.38 20.97
CA SER A 80 -5.65 1.18 22.00
C SER A 80 -5.05 2.60 22.20
N GLU A 81 -3.86 2.85 21.68
CA GLU A 81 -3.17 4.14 21.83
C GLU A 81 -3.36 5.10 20.65
N SER A 82 -3.64 4.60 19.43
CA SER A 82 -3.84 5.44 18.23
C SER A 82 -4.63 4.61 17.21
N GLY A 83 -5.96 4.70 17.24
CA GLY A 83 -6.83 3.79 16.51
C GLY A 83 -7.23 4.29 15.12
N LEU A 84 -7.56 3.33 14.28
CA LEU A 84 -8.32 3.50 13.05
C LEU A 84 -9.42 2.43 12.98
N ASN A 85 -10.48 2.72 12.26
CA ASN A 85 -11.41 1.72 11.74
C ASN A 85 -11.18 1.63 10.24
N SER A 86 -11.33 0.44 9.68
CA SER A 86 -11.10 0.19 8.26
C SER A 86 -12.16 -0.75 7.70
N VAL A 87 -12.57 -0.49 6.47
CA VAL A 87 -13.39 -1.39 5.66
C VAL A 87 -12.72 -1.56 4.32
N VAL A 88 -12.59 -2.79 3.86
CA VAL A 88 -12.13 -3.11 2.51
C VAL A 88 -13.34 -3.39 1.64
N LEU A 89 -13.49 -2.63 0.56
CA LEU A 89 -14.47 -2.91 -0.48
C LEU A 89 -13.81 -3.66 -1.63
N ALA A 90 -14.56 -4.59 -2.24
CA ALA A 90 -14.10 -5.36 -3.39
C ALA A 90 -15.16 -5.45 -4.48
N ASN A 91 -14.72 -5.61 -5.74
CA ASN A 91 -15.60 -6.03 -6.83
C ASN A 91 -15.98 -7.52 -6.68
N ASN A 92 -16.91 -8.01 -7.51
CA ASN A 92 -17.42 -9.39 -7.39
C ASN A 92 -16.34 -10.46 -7.53
N GLU A 93 -15.32 -10.21 -8.33
CA GLU A 93 -14.21 -11.12 -8.56
C GLU A 93 -13.06 -10.94 -7.55
N GLU A 94 -13.19 -9.99 -6.62
CA GLU A 94 -12.18 -9.65 -5.61
C GLU A 94 -10.80 -9.32 -6.21
N THR A 95 -10.80 -8.82 -7.43
CA THR A 95 -9.58 -8.40 -8.16
C THR A 95 -9.26 -6.92 -8.00
N VAL A 96 -10.23 -6.14 -7.50
CA VAL A 96 -10.09 -4.72 -7.19
C VAL A 96 -10.43 -4.53 -5.73
N LEU A 97 -9.43 -4.19 -4.93
CA LEU A 97 -9.57 -3.95 -3.49
C LEU A 97 -9.42 -2.46 -3.19
N PHE A 98 -10.32 -1.95 -2.37
CA PHE A 98 -10.34 -0.55 -1.98
C PHE A 98 -10.55 -0.40 -0.47
N PRO A 99 -9.49 -0.51 0.33
CA PRO A 99 -9.53 -0.22 1.75
C PRO A 99 -9.79 1.27 2.00
N MET A 100 -10.62 1.57 3.00
CA MET A 100 -10.87 2.92 3.48
C MET A 100 -10.72 2.96 4.99
N ASN A 101 -10.04 3.98 5.50
CA ASN A 101 -9.75 4.15 6.90
C ASN A 101 -10.37 5.44 7.44
N GLU A 102 -10.91 5.39 8.66
CA GLU A 102 -11.26 6.57 9.43
C GLU A 102 -10.45 6.65 10.74
N PRO A 103 -10.25 7.84 11.31
CA PRO A 103 -9.56 7.99 12.58
C PRO A 103 -10.46 7.59 13.74
N VAL A 104 -9.88 6.98 14.79
CA VAL A 104 -10.50 6.90 16.11
C VAL A 104 -10.03 8.09 16.94
N PHE A 105 -10.99 8.85 17.48
CA PHE A 105 -10.73 10.03 18.30
C PHE A 105 -10.66 9.69 19.80
N GLY A 106 -9.98 10.55 20.57
CA GLY A 106 -9.91 10.40 22.03
C GLY A 106 -8.92 9.36 22.52
N THR A 107 -8.12 8.80 21.65
CA THR A 107 -7.02 7.88 21.97
C THR A 107 -5.85 8.64 22.60
N LYS A 108 -4.98 7.91 23.34
CA LYS A 108 -3.80 8.49 24.02
C LYS A 108 -2.84 9.21 23.07
N ARG A 109 -2.78 8.79 21.83
CA ARG A 109 -2.04 9.43 20.74
C ARG A 109 -3.01 9.83 19.65
N LYS A 110 -2.71 10.93 18.97
CA LYS A 110 -3.46 11.35 17.81
C LYS A 110 -3.34 10.28 16.71
N SER A 111 -4.48 9.88 16.15
CA SER A 111 -4.51 8.96 15.01
C SER A 111 -3.70 9.52 13.83
N GLN A 112 -2.94 8.67 13.17
CA GLN A 112 -2.26 9.06 11.93
C GLN A 112 -3.25 9.38 10.81
N ILE A 113 -4.42 8.72 10.79
CA ILE A 113 -5.49 9.05 9.83
C ILE A 113 -6.00 10.46 10.07
N GLN A 114 -6.19 10.84 11.34
CA GLN A 114 -6.54 12.22 11.68
C GLN A 114 -5.46 13.21 11.22
N THR A 115 -4.19 12.89 11.44
CA THR A 115 -3.07 13.71 11.00
C THR A 115 -3.07 13.88 9.48
N TYR A 116 -3.29 12.78 8.74
CA TYR A 116 -3.43 12.81 7.29
C TYR A 116 -4.56 13.74 6.85
N LEU A 117 -5.77 13.55 7.39
CA LEU A 117 -6.96 14.33 7.00
C LEU A 117 -6.79 15.83 7.24
N GLU A 118 -6.11 16.20 8.32
CA GLU A 118 -5.81 17.61 8.62
C GLU A 118 -4.83 18.21 7.63
N HIS A 119 -3.77 17.46 7.26
CA HIS A 119 -2.77 17.93 6.31
C HIS A 119 -3.26 17.92 4.86
N ASN A 120 -4.08 16.94 4.51
CA ASN A 120 -4.67 16.83 3.17
C ASN A 120 -5.91 17.72 2.99
N GLU A 121 -6.31 18.46 4.05
CA GLU A 121 -7.54 19.27 4.08
C GLU A 121 -8.79 18.44 3.71
N GLY A 122 -8.81 17.15 4.08
CA GLY A 122 -9.92 16.22 3.85
C GLY A 122 -9.51 14.84 3.39
N ALA A 123 -10.48 14.12 2.86
CA ALA A 123 -10.29 12.75 2.37
C ALA A 123 -9.33 12.68 1.18
N GLY A 124 -8.54 11.60 1.10
CA GLY A 124 -7.62 11.40 -0.01
C GLY A 124 -7.01 10.00 -0.07
N LEU A 125 -6.18 9.79 -1.08
CA LEU A 125 -5.42 8.56 -1.26
C LEU A 125 -4.28 8.50 -0.23
N GLN A 126 -4.21 7.41 0.53
CA GLN A 126 -3.12 7.19 1.48
C GLN A 126 -1.94 6.48 0.80
N HIS A 127 -2.20 5.34 0.15
CA HIS A 127 -1.16 4.62 -0.59
C HIS A 127 -1.71 3.77 -1.75
N LEU A 128 -0.80 3.38 -2.61
CA LEU A 128 -1.01 2.37 -3.64
C LEU A 128 -0.15 1.16 -3.33
N ALA A 129 -0.73 -0.01 -3.31
CA ALA A 129 -0.01 -1.26 -3.07
C ALA A 129 0.29 -1.99 -4.39
N LEU A 130 1.56 -2.33 -4.58
CA LEU A 130 2.06 -3.00 -5.77
C LEU A 130 2.61 -4.38 -5.42
N VAL A 131 2.15 -5.39 -6.15
CA VAL A 131 2.65 -6.77 -6.01
C VAL A 131 3.98 -6.92 -6.72
N SER A 132 4.96 -7.44 -5.99
CA SER A 132 6.26 -7.86 -6.52
C SER A 132 6.38 -9.37 -6.53
N GLU A 133 6.96 -9.94 -7.59
CA GLU A 133 7.32 -11.36 -7.66
C GLU A 133 8.45 -11.73 -6.70
N ASP A 134 9.38 -10.79 -6.52
CA ASP A 134 10.57 -10.91 -5.68
C ASP A 134 10.91 -9.54 -5.12
N ILE A 135 10.41 -9.27 -3.91
CA ILE A 135 10.61 -7.98 -3.25
C ILE A 135 12.09 -7.66 -3.01
N PHE A 136 12.93 -8.68 -2.77
CA PHE A 136 14.36 -8.48 -2.56
C PHE A 136 15.03 -7.94 -3.83
N ARG A 137 14.75 -8.57 -4.98
CA ARG A 137 15.23 -8.12 -6.29
C ARG A 137 14.70 -6.73 -6.61
N THR A 138 13.40 -6.52 -6.47
CA THR A 138 12.73 -5.26 -6.74
C THR A 138 13.37 -4.11 -5.96
N LEU A 139 13.56 -4.29 -4.65
CA LEU A 139 14.14 -3.26 -3.80
C LEU A 139 15.62 -3.00 -4.12
N ARG A 140 16.40 -4.03 -4.38
CA ARG A 140 17.80 -3.84 -4.79
C ARG A 140 17.89 -2.97 -6.04
N GLU A 141 17.04 -3.23 -7.03
CA GLU A 141 17.02 -2.45 -8.28
C GLU A 141 16.50 -1.03 -8.08
N MET A 142 15.45 -0.85 -7.29
CA MET A 142 14.89 0.49 -7.02
C MET A 142 15.85 1.36 -6.20
N ARG A 143 16.49 0.81 -5.15
CA ARG A 143 17.45 1.53 -4.30
C ARG A 143 18.67 2.04 -5.05
N LYS A 144 19.14 1.33 -6.09
CA LYS A 144 20.23 1.81 -6.97
C LYS A 144 19.90 3.15 -7.65
N ARG A 145 18.63 3.48 -7.78
CA ARG A 145 18.13 4.66 -8.47
C ARG A 145 17.61 5.76 -7.54
N SER A 146 17.51 5.51 -6.24
CA SER A 146 17.01 6.51 -5.28
C SER A 146 17.80 7.81 -5.35
N ALA A 147 19.13 7.74 -5.49
CA ALA A 147 20.00 8.91 -5.55
C ALA A 147 19.88 9.74 -6.85
N VAL A 148 19.30 9.18 -7.91
CA VAL A 148 19.19 9.81 -9.24
C VAL A 148 17.75 10.14 -9.63
N GLY A 149 16.88 10.31 -8.65
CA GLY A 149 15.48 10.69 -8.86
C GLY A 149 14.49 9.52 -8.76
N GLY A 150 14.94 8.34 -8.34
CA GLY A 150 14.05 7.22 -8.00
C GLY A 150 13.40 7.40 -6.63
N PHE A 151 12.55 6.44 -6.25
CA PHE A 151 11.89 6.44 -4.96
C PHE A 151 12.88 6.28 -3.79
N GLU A 152 12.65 7.03 -2.74
CA GLU A 152 13.25 6.79 -1.44
C GLU A 152 12.30 5.93 -0.59
N PHE A 153 12.87 5.14 0.29
CA PHE A 153 12.09 4.25 1.17
C PHE A 153 12.11 4.74 2.62
N MET A 154 11.09 4.34 3.36
CA MET A 154 11.02 4.58 4.80
C MET A 154 12.25 3.99 5.51
N PRO A 155 12.68 4.59 6.62
CA PRO A 155 13.78 4.04 7.40
C PRO A 155 13.51 2.60 7.84
N SER A 156 14.55 1.79 7.88
CA SER A 156 14.43 0.41 8.36
C SER A 156 14.01 0.35 9.84
N PRO A 157 13.25 -0.66 10.25
CA PRO A 157 13.01 -0.97 11.65
C PRO A 157 14.31 -1.08 12.45
N PRO A 158 14.25 -0.90 13.79
CA PRO A 158 15.43 -1.08 14.62
C PRO A 158 15.93 -2.54 14.56
N PRO A 159 17.25 -2.80 14.78
CA PRO A 159 17.81 -4.15 14.70
C PRO A 159 17.13 -5.19 15.62
N THR A 160 16.49 -4.75 16.71
CA THR A 160 15.71 -5.62 17.60
C THR A 160 14.50 -6.23 16.93
N TYR A 161 13.90 -5.56 15.93
CA TYR A 161 12.80 -6.10 15.15
C TYR A 161 13.23 -7.37 14.40
N TYR A 162 14.35 -7.32 13.70
CA TYR A 162 14.86 -8.45 12.91
C TYR A 162 15.40 -9.59 13.78
N LYS A 163 15.98 -9.28 14.95
CA LYS A 163 16.37 -10.32 15.93
C LYS A 163 15.17 -11.16 16.39
N ASN A 164 14.02 -10.52 16.56
CA ASN A 164 12.79 -11.19 16.96
C ASN A 164 12.09 -11.88 15.78
N LEU A 165 12.46 -11.54 14.54
CA LEU A 165 11.83 -12.09 13.34
C LEU A 165 12.09 -13.60 13.21
N LYS A 166 13.26 -14.08 13.61
CA LYS A 166 13.60 -15.51 13.60
C LYS A 166 12.63 -16.35 14.43
N SER A 167 12.13 -15.84 15.55
CA SER A 167 11.15 -16.56 16.37
C SER A 167 9.74 -16.53 15.80
N ARG A 168 9.42 -15.56 14.92
CA ARG A 168 8.09 -15.38 14.33
C ARG A 168 7.96 -16.00 12.94
N ALA A 169 9.03 -16.01 12.16
CA ALA A 169 9.02 -16.42 10.76
C ALA A 169 10.23 -17.30 10.35
N GLY A 170 11.01 -17.81 11.29
CA GLY A 170 12.21 -18.61 11.00
C GLY A 170 11.94 -20.01 10.48
N ASP A 171 10.67 -20.42 10.38
CA ASP A 171 10.22 -21.64 9.72
C ASP A 171 9.90 -21.44 8.24
N VAL A 172 9.69 -20.17 7.79
CA VAL A 172 9.40 -19.81 6.39
C VAL A 172 10.50 -18.95 5.74
N LEU A 173 11.30 -18.23 6.53
CA LEU A 173 12.42 -17.43 6.06
C LEU A 173 13.74 -18.02 6.55
N SER A 174 14.69 -18.18 5.65
CA SER A 174 16.07 -18.58 6.03
C SER A 174 16.77 -17.46 6.78
N ASP A 175 17.86 -17.80 7.49
CA ASP A 175 18.69 -16.80 8.18
C ASP A 175 19.26 -15.76 7.20
N GLU A 176 19.57 -16.16 5.95
CA GLU A 176 20.02 -15.27 4.89
C GLU A 176 18.92 -14.31 4.48
N GLN A 177 17.68 -14.79 4.32
CA GLN A 177 16.52 -13.94 3.95
C GLN A 177 16.19 -12.96 5.08
N ILE A 178 16.24 -13.39 6.34
CA ILE A 178 16.04 -12.49 7.50
C ILE A 178 17.09 -11.37 7.50
N LYS A 179 18.35 -11.72 7.25
CA LYS A 179 19.42 -10.74 7.13
C LYS A 179 19.19 -9.78 5.95
N GLU A 180 18.73 -10.28 4.82
CA GLU A 180 18.41 -9.46 3.66
C GLU A 180 17.21 -8.54 3.93
N CYS A 181 16.20 -8.99 4.68
CA CYS A 181 15.13 -8.13 5.18
C CYS A 181 15.67 -6.95 6.00
N GLU A 182 16.64 -7.21 6.90
CA GLU A 182 17.30 -6.16 7.69
C GLU A 182 18.08 -5.18 6.82
N GLU A 183 18.85 -5.67 5.85
CA GLU A 183 19.65 -4.84 4.94
C GLU A 183 18.77 -3.95 4.03
N LEU A 184 17.62 -4.47 3.60
CA LEU A 184 16.71 -3.77 2.70
C LEU A 184 15.59 -3.01 3.43
N GLY A 185 15.44 -3.20 4.73
CA GLY A 185 14.39 -2.56 5.52
C GLY A 185 13.01 -3.15 5.32
N ILE A 186 12.93 -4.41 4.89
CA ILE A 186 11.67 -5.11 4.65
C ILE A 186 11.00 -5.45 5.97
N LEU A 187 9.71 -5.11 6.07
CA LEU A 187 8.83 -5.56 7.13
C LEU A 187 8.30 -6.95 6.79
N VAL A 188 8.21 -7.79 7.81
CA VAL A 188 7.66 -9.14 7.68
C VAL A 188 6.54 -9.31 8.67
N ASP A 189 5.38 -9.63 8.16
CA ASP A 189 4.24 -9.99 8.97
C ASP A 189 3.78 -11.41 8.65
N ARG A 190 3.19 -12.08 9.64
CA ARG A 190 2.79 -13.46 9.52
C ARG A 190 1.59 -13.76 10.39
N ASP A 191 0.62 -14.40 9.79
CA ASP A 191 -0.55 -14.95 10.44
C ASP A 191 -0.75 -16.43 10.06
N ASP A 192 -1.91 -16.99 10.37
CA ASP A 192 -2.31 -18.36 10.01
C ASP A 192 -2.64 -18.50 8.51
N GLN A 193 -2.77 -17.40 7.77
CA GLN A 193 -3.06 -17.37 6.35
C GLN A 193 -1.79 -17.28 5.50
N GLY A 194 -0.69 -16.74 6.04
CA GLY A 194 0.55 -16.66 5.27
C GLY A 194 1.61 -15.71 5.82
N THR A 195 2.55 -15.37 4.96
CA THR A 195 3.64 -14.45 5.27
C THR A 195 3.66 -13.32 4.26
N LEU A 196 3.61 -12.09 4.77
CA LEU A 196 3.68 -10.86 4.01
C LEU A 196 5.04 -10.20 4.19
N LEU A 197 5.71 -9.91 3.08
CA LEU A 197 6.92 -9.09 3.06
C LEU A 197 6.58 -7.76 2.41
N GLN A 198 6.84 -6.65 3.08
CA GLN A 198 6.39 -5.33 2.61
C GLN A 198 7.36 -4.22 2.97
N ILE A 199 7.29 -3.13 2.22
CA ILE A 199 8.02 -1.89 2.48
C ILE A 199 7.26 -0.71 1.88
N PHE A 200 7.41 0.45 2.49
CA PHE A 200 6.82 1.70 2.01
C PHE A 200 7.89 2.64 1.48
N THR A 201 7.56 3.36 0.42
CA THR A 201 8.36 4.52 0.02
C THR A 201 8.19 5.64 1.04
N LYS A 202 9.10 6.61 1.04
CA LYS A 202 8.77 7.92 1.61
C LYS A 202 7.61 8.54 0.81
N PRO A 203 6.87 9.48 1.41
CA PRO A 203 5.78 10.15 0.71
C PRO A 203 6.19 10.62 -0.69
N VAL A 204 5.35 10.30 -1.67
CA VAL A 204 5.55 10.68 -3.06
C VAL A 204 4.69 11.90 -3.33
N GLY A 205 5.23 13.10 -3.19
CA GLY A 205 4.50 14.34 -3.36
C GLY A 205 5.41 15.56 -3.36
N ASP A 206 4.82 16.75 -3.45
CA ASP A 206 5.56 18.00 -3.53
C ASP A 206 6.46 18.20 -2.30
N ARG A 207 7.77 18.34 -2.54
CA ARG A 207 8.78 18.57 -1.50
C ARG A 207 8.56 19.84 -0.67
N TYR A 208 7.66 20.71 -1.11
CA TYR A 208 7.32 21.96 -0.42
C TYR A 208 6.23 21.79 0.65
N LEU A 209 5.45 20.71 0.60
CA LEU A 209 4.45 20.37 1.61
C LEU A 209 4.96 19.17 2.40
N GLN A 210 5.63 19.43 3.51
CA GLN A 210 6.36 18.44 4.34
C GLN A 210 5.52 17.30 4.93
N ASN A 211 4.27 17.10 4.51
CA ASN A 211 3.33 16.23 5.23
C ASN A 211 2.33 15.46 4.35
N PHE A 212 2.63 15.15 3.09
CA PHE A 212 1.77 14.27 2.29
C PHE A 212 2.14 12.81 2.50
N PHE A 213 1.15 12.00 2.87
CA PHE A 213 1.29 10.56 3.14
C PHE A 213 0.86 9.69 1.95
N ASP A 214 1.17 10.10 0.74
CA ASP A 214 0.98 9.23 -0.42
C ASP A 214 2.18 8.28 -0.50
N PHE A 215 2.00 7.06 -0.03
CA PHE A 215 3.04 6.03 -0.06
C PHE A 215 2.82 5.09 -1.23
N ILE A 216 3.89 4.47 -1.71
CA ILE A 216 3.81 3.25 -2.50
C ILE A 216 4.25 2.11 -1.60
N GLU A 217 3.37 1.15 -1.42
CA GLU A 217 3.67 -0.12 -0.79
C GLU A 217 4.17 -1.11 -1.84
N LEU A 218 5.26 -1.79 -1.53
CA LEU A 218 5.74 -2.93 -2.30
C LEU A 218 5.64 -4.15 -1.41
N TYR A 219 5.02 -5.21 -1.91
CA TYR A 219 4.92 -6.43 -1.15
C TYR A 219 5.05 -7.69 -2.01
N SER A 220 5.37 -8.80 -1.37
CA SER A 220 5.39 -10.13 -1.94
C SER A 220 4.77 -11.10 -0.94
N LEU A 221 3.89 -11.96 -1.42
CA LEU A 221 3.31 -13.05 -0.64
C LEU A 221 4.24 -14.25 -0.70
N GLY A 222 4.45 -14.94 0.42
CA GLY A 222 5.18 -16.21 0.44
C GLY A 222 4.52 -17.28 -0.44
N LEU A 223 5.29 -18.27 -0.85
CA LEU A 223 4.96 -19.28 -1.89
C LEU A 223 3.64 -20.08 -1.68
N GLU A 224 2.94 -19.93 -0.56
CA GLU A 224 1.74 -20.70 -0.25
C GLU A 224 0.43 -20.00 -0.62
N PHE A 225 0.45 -18.74 -1.06
CA PHE A 225 -0.78 -18.00 -1.34
C PHE A 225 -0.84 -17.36 -2.72
N MET A 226 -1.55 -18.02 -3.63
CA MET A 226 -1.93 -17.45 -4.93
C MET A 226 -3.31 -16.77 -4.95
N TYR A 227 -4.04 -16.72 -3.85
CA TYR A 227 -5.38 -16.10 -3.78
C TYR A 227 -5.62 -15.46 -2.42
N GLY A 228 -5.65 -14.16 -2.43
CA GLY A 228 -6.40 -13.28 -1.54
C GLY A 228 -6.19 -13.46 -0.05
N PHE A 229 -5.42 -12.56 0.57
CA PHE A 229 -5.82 -12.01 1.87
C PHE A 229 -4.90 -10.84 2.28
N ILE A 230 -5.49 -9.74 2.64
CA ILE A 230 -4.87 -8.77 3.53
C ILE A 230 -5.11 -9.34 4.93
N GLY A 231 -4.12 -10.02 5.52
CA GLY A 231 -4.23 -10.55 6.88
C GLY A 231 -4.38 -9.43 7.91
N LEU A 232 -5.19 -9.68 8.93
CA LEU A 232 -5.50 -8.74 10.02
C LEU A 232 -4.24 -8.22 10.74
N ASP A 233 -3.24 -9.07 10.89
CA ASP A 233 -2.01 -8.77 11.63
C ASP A 233 -1.03 -7.88 10.85
N SER A 234 -1.17 -7.80 9.51
CA SER A 234 -0.34 -6.91 8.68
C SER A 234 -0.50 -5.44 9.06
N PHE A 235 -1.69 -5.05 9.52
CA PHE A 235 -1.95 -3.69 9.97
C PHE A 235 -1.27 -3.35 11.30
N GLU A 236 -1.11 -4.29 12.22
CA GLU A 236 -0.44 -4.05 13.50
C GLU A 236 1.04 -3.70 13.31
N SER A 237 1.78 -4.47 12.53
CA SER A 237 3.22 -4.25 12.33
C SER A 237 3.51 -2.94 11.61
N ILE A 238 2.72 -2.61 10.58
CA ILE A 238 2.82 -1.34 9.86
C ILE A 238 2.49 -0.17 10.79
N TYR A 239 1.48 -0.33 11.61
CA TYR A 239 1.00 0.71 12.51
C TYR A 239 2.04 1.04 13.59
N TYR A 240 2.63 0.03 14.22
CA TYR A 240 3.72 0.23 15.20
C TYR A 240 4.95 0.87 14.57
N TYR A 241 5.26 0.52 13.33
CA TYR A 241 6.38 1.09 12.62
C TYR A 241 6.17 2.56 12.25
N LEU A 242 5.02 2.91 11.70
CA LEU A 242 4.67 4.30 11.38
C LEU A 242 4.55 5.18 12.63
N ILE A 243 4.08 4.63 13.76
CA ILE A 243 4.07 5.32 15.06
C ILE A 243 5.49 5.55 15.59
N SER A 244 6.41 4.60 15.40
CA SER A 244 7.79 4.74 15.89
C SER A 244 8.55 5.84 15.17
N LEU A 245 8.20 6.13 13.91
CA LEU A 245 8.84 7.17 13.09
C LEU A 245 8.41 8.60 13.48
N ASN A 246 7.25 8.77 14.11
CA ASN A 246 6.81 10.08 14.63
C ASN A 246 7.49 10.47 15.96
N LYS A 247 8.55 9.78 16.37
CA LYS A 247 9.34 10.11 17.59
C LYS A 247 10.61 10.92 17.30
N PHE A 248 10.85 11.31 16.03
CA PHE A 248 12.00 12.14 15.66
C PHE A 248 11.57 13.43 15.00
#